data_75a0be583471ba3427af31e7fd874bca
#
_entry.id   75a0be583471ba3427af31e7fd874bca
#
_cell.length_a   1.000
_cell.length_b   1.000
_cell.length_c   1.000
_cell.angle_alpha   90.00
_cell.angle_beta   90.00
_cell.angle_gamma   90.00
#
_symmetry.space_group_name_H-M   'P 1'
#
loop_
_entity.id
_entity.type
_entity.pdbx_description
1 polymer ?
#
loop_
_entity_poly.entity_id
_entity_poly.type
_entity_poly.pdbx_seq_one_letter_code
_entity_poly.pdbx_strand_id
1 'polypeptide(L)'
;ENIVAIDGIAVITDKDNSVTELTSDDLKKIYTGEISNWKDLGGKDEAIVAIGREAASGTRGAFEELLDVKDQCKYAQELDSTGAVLAKVGSTPGAIGYVSLDVLDDTVTAMKIDGVEATEENIVAGKYLLSRPFVMATKGKIDEQNDIVKAWFDYVNSDEGQAVIKKRSEEH
;
A
#
# COMPACT_ATOMS: atom_id res chain seq x y z
N GLU A 1 -21.98 -5.63 -3.43
CA GLU A 1 -20.53 -5.65 -3.08
C GLU A 1 -20.40 -6.22 -1.67
N ASN A 2 -19.48 -7.14 -1.50
CA ASN A 2 -19.22 -7.80 -0.22
C ASN A 2 -17.73 -7.64 0.10
N ILE A 3 -17.43 -6.93 1.18
CA ILE A 3 -16.05 -6.75 1.64
C ILE A 3 -15.60 -8.05 2.29
N VAL A 4 -14.51 -8.63 1.80
CA VAL A 4 -13.94 -9.90 2.30
C VAL A 4 -12.64 -9.72 3.07
N ALA A 5 -11.93 -8.61 2.82
CA ALA A 5 -10.74 -8.20 3.55
C ALA A 5 -10.48 -6.70 3.35
N ILE A 6 -9.62 -6.11 4.16
CA ILE A 6 -9.13 -4.74 3.99
C ILE A 6 -7.61 -4.82 3.90
N ASP A 7 -7.04 -4.26 2.83
CA ASP A 7 -5.60 -4.18 2.60
C ASP A 7 -5.10 -2.77 2.91
N GLY A 8 -3.89 -2.66 3.44
CA GLY A 8 -3.20 -1.41 3.69
C GLY A 8 -1.91 -1.30 2.89
N ILE A 9 -1.65 -0.12 2.35
CA ILE A 9 -0.42 0.19 1.62
C ILE A 9 0.47 1.05 2.51
N ALA A 10 1.58 0.48 2.99
CA ALA A 10 2.57 1.21 3.76
C ALA A 10 3.52 1.97 2.83
N VAL A 11 3.72 3.25 3.10
CA VAL A 11 4.80 4.05 2.48
C VAL A 11 6.07 3.81 3.27
N ILE A 12 7.16 3.52 2.58
CA ILE A 12 8.43 3.10 3.18
C ILE A 12 9.60 3.94 2.66
N THR A 13 10.59 4.14 3.53
CA THR A 13 11.88 4.76 3.20
C THR A 13 13.03 3.92 3.73
N ASP A 14 14.26 4.22 3.27
CA ASP A 14 15.45 3.68 3.89
C ASP A 14 15.56 4.10 5.37
N LYS A 15 16.30 3.34 6.18
CA LYS A 15 16.38 3.57 7.63
C LYS A 15 17.14 4.83 8.03
N ASP A 16 17.96 5.37 7.15
CA ASP A 16 18.77 6.55 7.42
C ASP A 16 18.03 7.86 7.09
N ASN A 17 16.82 7.76 6.55
CA ASN A 17 15.96 8.90 6.29
C ASN A 17 15.48 9.52 7.61
N SER A 18 15.71 10.82 7.77
CA SER A 18 15.31 11.58 8.97
C SER A 18 13.83 12.02 8.96
N VAL A 19 13.18 11.98 7.79
CA VAL A 19 11.75 12.28 7.64
C VAL A 19 10.95 11.01 7.91
N THR A 20 10.10 11.03 8.91
CA THR A 20 9.29 9.86 9.34
C THR A 20 7.79 10.04 9.13
N GLU A 21 7.39 11.21 8.67
CA GLU A 21 5.99 11.57 8.44
C GLU A 21 5.88 12.44 7.19
N LEU A 22 4.84 12.22 6.41
CA LEU A 22 4.45 13.03 5.26
C LEU A 22 2.96 13.35 5.33
N THR A 23 2.58 14.49 4.76
CA THR A 23 1.17 14.70 4.41
C THR A 23 0.85 13.96 3.11
N SER A 24 -0.41 13.66 2.89
CA SER A 24 -0.89 13.08 1.61
C SER A 24 -0.57 14.00 0.42
N ASP A 25 -0.57 15.32 0.63
CA ASP A 25 -0.19 16.31 -0.38
C ASP A 25 1.32 16.27 -0.70
N ASP A 26 2.19 16.13 0.30
CA ASP A 26 3.63 15.94 0.09
C ASP A 26 3.93 14.65 -0.67
N LEU A 27 3.23 13.57 -0.31
CA LEU A 27 3.36 12.30 -0.99
C LEU A 27 2.96 12.40 -2.47
N LYS A 28 1.86 13.10 -2.79
CA LYS A 28 1.48 13.41 -4.18
C LYS A 28 2.59 14.15 -4.91
N LYS A 29 3.10 15.23 -4.31
CA LYS A 29 4.15 16.07 -4.91
C LYS A 29 5.44 15.30 -5.15
N ILE A 30 5.81 14.36 -4.27
CA ILE A 30 6.95 13.47 -4.48
C ILE A 30 6.72 12.62 -5.72
N TYR A 31 5.60 11.91 -5.80
CA TYR A 31 5.35 10.99 -6.90
C TYR A 31 5.03 11.68 -8.23
N THR A 32 4.52 12.91 -8.22
CA THR A 32 4.39 13.74 -9.44
C THR A 32 5.69 14.44 -9.84
N GLY A 33 6.73 14.38 -8.97
CA GLY A 33 8.04 14.97 -9.22
C GLY A 33 8.10 16.47 -9.01
N GLU A 34 7.16 17.05 -8.26
CA GLU A 34 7.17 18.45 -7.83
C GLU A 34 8.15 18.66 -6.67
N ILE A 35 8.25 17.68 -5.75
CA ILE A 35 9.26 17.61 -4.71
C ILE A 35 10.23 16.50 -5.06
N SER A 36 11.52 16.81 -5.16
CA SER A 36 12.56 15.89 -5.59
C SER A 36 13.77 15.81 -4.62
N ASN A 37 13.69 16.50 -3.49
CA ASN A 37 14.75 16.50 -2.50
C ASN A 37 14.15 16.48 -1.09
N TRP A 38 14.69 15.64 -0.21
CA TRP A 38 14.23 15.49 1.17
C TRP A 38 14.38 16.76 2.01
N LYS A 39 15.31 17.66 1.67
CA LYS A 39 15.45 18.94 2.38
C LYS A 39 14.21 19.83 2.30
N ASP A 40 13.44 19.71 1.24
CA ASP A 40 12.21 20.48 1.05
C ASP A 40 11.11 20.05 2.03
N LEU A 41 11.32 18.88 2.66
CA LEU A 41 10.47 18.27 3.69
C LEU A 41 11.13 18.24 5.07
N GLY A 42 12.19 19.03 5.28
CA GLY A 42 12.90 19.11 6.56
C GLY A 42 13.93 17.99 6.80
N GLY A 43 14.22 17.18 5.79
CA GLY A 43 15.21 16.12 5.81
C GLY A 43 16.61 16.58 5.40
N LYS A 44 17.48 15.62 5.10
CA LYS A 44 18.82 15.84 4.57
C LYS A 44 18.77 16.43 3.16
N ASP A 45 19.85 17.11 2.73
CA ASP A 45 20.02 17.50 1.31
C ASP A 45 20.36 16.25 0.47
N GLU A 46 19.34 15.52 0.11
CA GLU A 46 19.42 14.23 -0.57
C GLU A 46 18.26 14.09 -1.57
N ALA A 47 18.58 13.65 -2.78
CA ALA A 47 17.57 13.48 -3.82
C ALA A 47 16.60 12.35 -3.45
N ILE A 48 15.32 12.56 -3.72
CA ILE A 48 14.28 11.54 -3.55
C ILE A 48 14.33 10.56 -4.73
N VAL A 49 14.42 9.27 -4.43
CA VAL A 49 14.34 8.18 -5.42
C VAL A 49 12.99 7.48 -5.28
N ALA A 50 12.00 7.91 -6.07
CA ALA A 50 10.67 7.32 -6.05
C ALA A 50 10.66 5.94 -6.74
N ILE A 51 10.37 4.89 -5.97
CA ILE A 51 10.30 3.51 -6.44
C ILE A 51 8.84 3.05 -6.42
N GLY A 52 8.43 2.40 -7.51
CA GLY A 52 7.08 1.86 -7.62
C GLY A 52 7.04 0.46 -8.20
N ARG A 53 5.84 -0.03 -8.40
CA ARG A 53 5.54 -1.29 -9.05
C ARG A 53 5.28 -1.09 -10.53
N GLU A 54 5.42 -2.17 -11.30
CA GLU A 54 5.04 -2.21 -12.72
C GLU A 54 3.55 -1.84 -12.93
N ALA A 55 3.20 -1.43 -14.15
CA ALA A 55 1.86 -0.93 -14.47
C ALA A 55 0.72 -1.94 -14.24
N ALA A 56 1.00 -3.24 -14.27
CA ALA A 56 0.01 -4.29 -14.03
C ALA A 56 -0.27 -4.56 -12.54
N SER A 57 0.49 -3.93 -11.63
CA SER A 57 0.35 -4.14 -10.19
C SER A 57 -0.95 -3.56 -9.64
N GLY A 58 -1.72 -4.41 -8.95
CA GLY A 58 -2.90 -3.97 -8.21
C GLY A 58 -2.58 -3.00 -7.07
N THR A 59 -1.41 -3.18 -6.40
CA THR A 59 -0.95 -2.26 -5.34
C THR A 59 -0.63 -0.88 -5.90
N ARG A 60 0.03 -0.80 -7.08
CA ARG A 60 0.25 0.47 -7.78
C ARG A 60 -1.06 1.15 -8.15
N GLY A 61 -1.97 0.42 -8.78
CA GLY A 61 -3.27 0.99 -9.17
C GLY A 61 -4.02 1.57 -7.99
N ALA A 62 -4.04 0.87 -6.84
CA ALA A 62 -4.67 1.36 -5.63
C ALA A 62 -3.95 2.57 -5.02
N PHE A 63 -2.62 2.54 -4.96
CA PHE A 63 -1.83 3.67 -4.45
C PHE A 63 -2.09 4.94 -5.26
N GLU A 64 -2.02 4.85 -6.58
CA GLU A 64 -2.26 5.98 -7.48
C GLU A 64 -3.71 6.49 -7.41
N GLU A 65 -4.70 5.58 -7.27
CA GLU A 65 -6.11 5.95 -7.13
C GLU A 65 -6.41 6.62 -5.80
N LEU A 66 -5.93 6.05 -4.68
CA LEU A 66 -6.14 6.61 -3.34
C LEU A 66 -5.50 7.99 -3.17
N LEU A 67 -4.39 8.24 -3.86
CA LEU A 67 -3.72 9.55 -3.88
C LEU A 67 -4.23 10.48 -4.98
N ASP A 68 -5.12 10.03 -5.86
CA ASP A 68 -5.60 10.81 -7.01
C ASP A 68 -4.45 11.31 -7.92
N VAL A 69 -3.50 10.42 -8.22
CA VAL A 69 -2.31 10.68 -9.07
C VAL A 69 -2.17 9.66 -10.21
N LYS A 70 -3.27 9.04 -10.60
CA LYS A 70 -3.28 8.03 -11.65
C LYS A 70 -2.66 8.57 -12.93
N ASP A 71 -1.75 7.80 -13.52
CA ASP A 71 -1.00 8.13 -14.73
C ASP A 71 -0.14 9.41 -14.63
N GLN A 72 0.09 9.96 -13.43
CA GLN A 72 0.89 11.17 -13.20
C GLN A 72 2.22 10.87 -12.48
N CYS A 73 2.37 9.66 -11.95
CA CYS A 73 3.56 9.29 -11.20
C CYS A 73 4.82 9.22 -12.07
N LYS A 74 5.91 9.76 -11.52
CA LYS A 74 7.25 9.76 -12.12
C LYS A 74 8.17 8.86 -11.30
N TYR A 75 8.12 7.57 -11.56
CA TYR A 75 8.98 6.61 -10.90
C TYR A 75 10.40 6.68 -11.43
N ALA A 76 11.40 6.70 -10.53
CA ALA A 76 12.80 6.52 -10.88
C ALA A 76 13.08 5.06 -11.27
N GLN A 77 12.36 4.12 -10.66
CA GLN A 77 12.39 2.68 -10.98
C GLN A 77 11.02 2.05 -10.79
N GLU A 78 10.68 1.13 -11.66
CA GLU A 78 9.51 0.27 -11.57
C GLU A 78 9.95 -1.19 -11.40
N LEU A 79 9.41 -1.89 -10.42
CA LEU A 79 9.80 -3.25 -10.06
C LEU A 79 8.61 -4.22 -10.12
N ASP A 80 8.90 -5.48 -10.38
CA ASP A 80 7.90 -6.51 -10.69
C ASP A 80 7.28 -7.20 -9.46
N SER A 81 7.84 -6.96 -8.26
CA SER A 81 7.33 -7.57 -7.04
C SER A 81 7.42 -6.63 -5.83
N THR A 82 6.57 -6.87 -4.85
CA THR A 82 6.55 -6.11 -3.59
C THR A 82 7.85 -6.30 -2.81
N GLY A 83 8.36 -7.53 -2.76
CA GLY A 83 9.64 -7.83 -2.12
C GLY A 83 10.83 -7.12 -2.80
N ALA A 84 10.80 -6.96 -4.13
CA ALA A 84 11.83 -6.21 -4.85
C ALA A 84 11.79 -4.71 -4.49
N VAL A 85 10.59 -4.12 -4.32
CA VAL A 85 10.44 -2.72 -3.85
C VAL A 85 11.01 -2.59 -2.45
N LEU A 86 10.64 -3.47 -1.52
CA LEU A 86 11.13 -3.48 -0.14
C LEU A 86 12.66 -3.51 -0.10
N ALA A 87 13.27 -4.50 -0.76
CA ALA A 87 14.73 -4.66 -0.81
C ALA A 87 15.43 -3.46 -1.47
N LYS A 88 14.85 -2.90 -2.53
CA LYS A 88 15.43 -1.76 -3.23
C LYS A 88 15.38 -0.50 -2.40
N VAL A 89 14.26 -0.22 -1.73
CA VAL A 89 14.14 0.92 -0.82
C VAL A 89 15.12 0.79 0.34
N GLY A 90 15.19 -0.36 1.00
CA GLY A 90 16.10 -0.58 2.13
C GLY A 90 17.60 -0.48 1.79
N SER A 91 17.95 -0.60 0.49
CA SER A 91 19.35 -0.54 0.03
C SER A 91 19.72 0.73 -0.74
N THR A 92 18.81 1.67 -0.92
CA THR A 92 19.04 2.88 -1.72
C THR A 92 18.84 4.13 -0.86
N PRO A 93 19.89 4.89 -0.54
CA PRO A 93 19.76 6.16 0.18
C PRO A 93 18.80 7.12 -0.52
N GLY A 94 17.95 7.78 0.26
CA GLY A 94 16.93 8.71 -0.24
C GLY A 94 15.75 8.06 -0.95
N ALA A 95 15.64 6.72 -0.96
CA ALA A 95 14.53 6.04 -1.59
C ALA A 95 13.23 6.18 -0.81
N ILE A 96 12.14 6.28 -1.55
CA ILE A 96 10.77 6.13 -1.07
C ILE A 96 10.04 5.12 -1.96
N GLY A 97 9.24 4.28 -1.35
CA GLY A 97 8.43 3.27 -2.04
C GLY A 97 7.13 3.00 -1.30
N TYR A 98 6.36 2.07 -1.82
CA TYR A 98 5.14 1.59 -1.18
C TYR A 98 5.02 0.06 -1.33
N VAL A 99 4.53 -0.56 -0.29
CA VAL A 99 4.33 -2.02 -0.21
C VAL A 99 3.01 -2.32 0.48
N SER A 100 2.48 -3.52 0.30
CA SER A 100 1.39 -4.01 1.16
C SER A 100 1.89 -4.16 2.59
N LEU A 101 1.05 -3.85 3.59
CA LEU A 101 1.45 -3.80 4.99
C LEU A 101 2.00 -5.13 5.50
N ASP A 102 1.48 -6.23 5.00
CA ASP A 102 1.82 -7.60 5.41
C ASP A 102 3.27 -8.02 5.09
N VAL A 103 3.91 -7.38 4.11
CA VAL A 103 5.32 -7.66 3.76
C VAL A 103 6.32 -6.73 4.45
N LEU A 104 5.83 -5.81 5.29
CA LEU A 104 6.67 -4.84 5.99
C LEU A 104 7.58 -5.55 6.98
N ASP A 105 8.88 -5.26 6.92
CA ASP A 105 9.88 -5.78 7.83
C ASP A 105 10.75 -4.67 8.43
N ASP A 106 11.75 -5.05 9.20
CA ASP A 106 12.64 -4.13 9.91
C ASP A 106 13.81 -3.62 9.04
N THR A 107 13.85 -3.88 7.75
CA THR A 107 14.88 -3.38 6.83
C THR A 107 14.59 -1.96 6.34
N VAL A 108 13.37 -1.50 6.47
CA VAL A 108 12.89 -0.17 6.06
C VAL A 108 12.19 0.56 7.21
N THR A 109 11.88 1.83 7.00
CA THR A 109 11.06 2.63 7.92
C THR A 109 9.70 2.90 7.28
N ALA A 110 8.61 2.50 7.97
CA ALA A 110 7.27 2.86 7.57
C ALA A 110 6.98 4.32 8.00
N MET A 111 6.46 5.10 7.06
CA MET A 111 6.13 6.50 7.30
C MET A 111 4.70 6.66 7.82
N LYS A 112 4.49 7.66 8.66
CA LYS A 112 3.14 8.15 8.97
C LYS A 112 2.62 8.99 7.80
N ILE A 113 1.36 8.83 7.48
CA ILE A 113 0.67 9.69 6.50
C ILE A 113 -0.43 10.45 7.21
N ASP A 114 -0.40 11.78 7.10
CA ASP A 114 -1.31 12.71 7.81
C ASP A 114 -1.39 12.44 9.33
N GLY A 115 -0.24 12.10 9.94
CA GLY A 115 -0.12 11.79 11.37
C GLY A 115 -0.56 10.37 11.76
N VAL A 116 -1.00 9.54 10.81
CA VAL A 116 -1.52 8.19 11.07
C VAL A 116 -0.51 7.13 10.64
N GLU A 117 -0.22 6.19 11.54
CA GLU A 117 0.65 5.04 11.27
C GLU A 117 -0.07 3.97 10.43
N ALA A 118 0.68 3.33 9.53
CA ALA A 118 0.23 2.16 8.79
C ALA A 118 0.20 0.93 9.70
N THR A 119 -0.88 0.77 10.44
CA THR A 119 -1.11 -0.39 11.33
C THR A 119 -2.44 -1.06 10.99
N GLU A 120 -2.55 -2.36 11.28
CA GLU A 120 -3.80 -3.11 11.08
C GLU A 120 -4.97 -2.42 11.80
N GLU A 121 -4.73 -1.94 13.05
CA GLU A 121 -5.75 -1.23 13.84
C GLU A 121 -6.26 0.04 13.13
N ASN A 122 -5.35 0.89 12.64
CA ASN A 122 -5.71 2.13 11.96
C ASN A 122 -6.38 1.90 10.60
N ILE A 123 -6.00 0.83 9.91
CA ILE A 123 -6.58 0.40 8.63
C ILE A 123 -8.02 -0.09 8.84
N VAL A 124 -8.23 -1.01 9.78
CA VAL A 124 -9.56 -1.54 10.10
C VAL A 124 -10.48 -0.44 10.65
N ALA A 125 -9.94 0.50 11.43
CA ALA A 125 -10.68 1.66 11.93
C ALA A 125 -10.99 2.72 10.86
N GLY A 126 -10.50 2.54 9.61
CA GLY A 126 -10.70 3.50 8.52
C GLY A 126 -9.98 4.85 8.72
N LYS A 127 -8.97 4.89 9.58
CA LYS A 127 -8.19 6.11 9.89
C LYS A 127 -7.04 6.33 8.91
N TYR A 128 -6.45 5.25 8.40
CA TYR A 128 -5.30 5.31 7.50
C TYR A 128 -5.76 5.49 6.05
N LEU A 129 -5.26 6.53 5.39
CA LEU A 129 -5.68 6.95 4.05
C LEU A 129 -5.46 5.87 2.98
N LEU A 130 -4.27 5.23 3.02
CA LEU A 130 -3.87 4.27 1.99
C LEU A 130 -4.38 2.86 2.33
N SER A 131 -5.68 2.72 2.49
CA SER A 131 -6.36 1.45 2.73
C SER A 131 -7.48 1.24 1.72
N ARG A 132 -7.70 -0.01 1.34
CA ARG A 132 -8.74 -0.39 0.40
C ARG A 132 -9.43 -1.70 0.81
N PRO A 133 -10.75 -1.82 0.57
CA PRO A 133 -11.42 -3.10 0.73
C PRO A 133 -11.13 -4.02 -0.46
N PHE A 134 -10.93 -5.30 -0.19
CA PHE A 134 -11.10 -6.35 -1.17
C PHE A 134 -12.58 -6.71 -1.25
N VAL A 135 -13.15 -6.54 -2.43
CA VAL A 135 -14.59 -6.68 -2.65
C VAL A 135 -14.88 -7.83 -3.60
N MET A 136 -15.79 -8.72 -3.22
CA MET A 136 -16.40 -9.68 -4.11
C MET A 136 -17.79 -9.23 -4.49
N ALA A 137 -18.07 -9.14 -5.79
CA ALA A 137 -19.36 -8.70 -6.30
C ALA A 137 -20.24 -9.88 -6.71
N THR A 138 -21.51 -9.84 -6.30
CA THR A 138 -22.56 -10.75 -6.76
C THR A 138 -23.63 -9.97 -7.50
N LYS A 139 -24.35 -10.63 -8.41
CA LYS A 139 -25.56 -10.05 -9.02
C LYS A 139 -26.72 -10.24 -8.05
N GLY A 140 -27.08 -9.19 -7.33
CA GLY A 140 -28.08 -9.22 -6.26
C GLY A 140 -27.47 -9.59 -4.89
N LYS A 141 -28.31 -9.84 -3.91
CA LYS A 141 -27.89 -10.20 -2.54
C LYS A 141 -27.35 -11.62 -2.46
N ILE A 142 -26.52 -11.91 -1.47
CA ILE A 142 -25.97 -13.27 -1.24
C ILE A 142 -27.09 -14.26 -1.01
N ASP A 143 -28.12 -13.90 -0.25
CA ASP A 143 -29.26 -14.78 0.05
C ASP A 143 -30.08 -15.18 -1.18
N GLU A 144 -29.96 -14.41 -2.26
CA GLU A 144 -30.63 -14.67 -3.54
C GLU A 144 -29.78 -15.52 -4.50
N GLN A 145 -28.53 -15.85 -4.12
CA GLN A 145 -27.62 -16.66 -4.93
C GLN A 145 -27.92 -18.15 -4.77
N ASN A 146 -27.33 -18.96 -5.67
CA ASN A 146 -27.39 -20.43 -5.56
C ASN A 146 -26.55 -20.92 -4.36
N ASP A 147 -26.78 -22.17 -3.97
CA ASP A 147 -26.16 -22.76 -2.77
C ASP A 147 -24.61 -22.83 -2.87
N ILE A 148 -24.06 -22.95 -4.06
CA ILE A 148 -22.59 -22.98 -4.28
C ILE A 148 -22.00 -21.60 -3.96
N VAL A 149 -22.61 -20.52 -4.44
CA VAL A 149 -22.15 -19.15 -4.17
C VAL A 149 -22.28 -18.83 -2.70
N LYS A 150 -23.40 -19.23 -2.05
CA LYS A 150 -23.57 -19.05 -0.60
C LYS A 150 -22.48 -19.77 0.19
N ALA A 151 -22.27 -21.05 -0.09
CA ALA A 151 -21.23 -21.85 0.56
C ALA A 151 -19.82 -21.27 0.36
N TRP A 152 -19.55 -20.68 -0.81
CA TRP A 152 -18.29 -19.98 -1.07
C TRP A 152 -18.12 -18.74 -0.17
N PHE A 153 -19.15 -17.90 -0.05
CA PHE A 153 -19.10 -16.73 0.84
C PHE A 153 -19.03 -17.13 2.31
N ASP A 154 -19.73 -18.17 2.73
CA ASP A 154 -19.65 -18.73 4.08
C ASP A 154 -18.21 -19.20 4.38
N TYR A 155 -17.56 -19.89 3.44
CA TYR A 155 -16.17 -20.29 3.58
C TYR A 155 -15.21 -19.10 3.64
N VAL A 156 -15.33 -18.15 2.71
CA VAL A 156 -14.47 -16.94 2.67
C VAL A 156 -14.56 -16.13 3.97
N ASN A 157 -15.74 -16.08 4.59
CA ASN A 157 -15.96 -15.36 5.86
C ASN A 157 -15.68 -16.22 7.10
N SER A 158 -15.37 -17.50 6.95
CA SER A 158 -14.97 -18.36 8.07
C SER A 158 -13.55 -18.07 8.53
N ASP A 159 -13.19 -18.48 9.76
CA ASP A 159 -11.83 -18.34 10.29
C ASP A 159 -10.79 -19.01 9.39
N GLU A 160 -11.14 -20.18 8.80
CA GLU A 160 -10.29 -20.91 7.88
C GLU A 160 -10.08 -20.13 6.57
N GLY A 161 -11.14 -19.60 5.97
CA GLY A 161 -11.08 -18.78 4.76
C GLY A 161 -10.29 -17.49 4.97
N GLN A 162 -10.51 -16.82 6.10
CA GLN A 162 -9.77 -15.60 6.47
C GLN A 162 -8.27 -15.89 6.70
N ALA A 163 -7.92 -17.04 7.29
CA ALA A 163 -6.53 -17.47 7.43
C ALA A 163 -5.85 -17.71 6.08
N VAL A 164 -6.57 -18.26 5.10
CA VAL A 164 -6.06 -18.43 3.72
C VAL A 164 -5.83 -17.08 3.04
N ILE A 165 -6.77 -16.13 3.19
CA ILE A 165 -6.64 -14.78 2.62
C ILE A 165 -5.40 -14.08 3.19
N LYS A 166 -5.23 -14.11 4.52
CA LYS A 166 -4.08 -13.52 5.20
C LYS A 166 -2.76 -14.13 4.70
N LYS A 167 -2.65 -15.45 4.69
CA LYS A 167 -1.45 -16.14 4.20
C LYS A 167 -1.14 -15.81 2.74
N ARG A 168 -2.16 -15.64 1.90
CA ARG A 168 -1.98 -15.33 0.48
C ARG A 168 -1.48 -13.91 0.25
N SER A 169 -1.88 -12.96 1.11
CA SER A 169 -1.34 -11.60 1.10
C SER A 169 0.17 -11.58 1.41
N GLU A 170 0.61 -12.45 2.33
CA GLU A 170 2.02 -12.58 2.75
C GLU A 170 2.94 -13.17 1.66
N GLU A 171 2.39 -13.87 0.65
CA GLU A 171 3.16 -14.55 -0.42
C GLU A 171 3.37 -13.69 -1.68
N HIS A 172 2.84 -12.48 -1.76
CA HIS A 172 2.87 -11.59 -2.93
C HIS A 172 3.33 -10.19 -2.59
#